data_c7d7ec66350adbfd2bd3c6f979738cc0
#
_entry.id   c7d7ec66350adbfd2bd3c6f979738cc0
#
_cell.length_a   1.000
_cell.length_b   1.000
_cell.length_c   1.000
_cell.angle_alpha   90.00
_cell.angle_beta   90.00
_cell.angle_gamma   90.00
#
_symmetry.space_group_name_H-M   'P 1'
#
loop_
_entity.id
_entity.type
_entity.pdbx_description
1 polymer ?
#
loop_
_entity_poly.entity_id
_entity_poly.type
_entity_poly.pdbx_seq_one_letter_code
_entity_poly.pdbx_strand_id
1 'polypeptide(L)'
;MKKIIQRFKQMSKKEKIGHICVYGAIVLFLVFLYFFNTSIKKTPLLDEDSNEFVQARVVEIVEENRDSEGNQVGTQIVNVEILSGTYKGKIVETTNIDSYLYGADCKVGTKVIVQLSEYDGSISASVYNYDRTNILIGMVALFLFLLILIGKQKGLTSALGLVFTFICIIFLYIPMMYIGFSPFFSAVLVVILTTMVIMYFIGGFSMKTLCSILGTIVGVVIAGVFASVFGAMSNINGFNVEDIETLIYIGQNSKLDISGLLFSGILIA
;
A
#
# COMPACT_ATOMS: atom_id res chain seq x y z
N MET A 1 26.36 2.06 -16.42
CA MET A 1 25.95 3.09 -17.36
C MET A 1 26.60 2.99 -18.75
N LYS A 2 27.92 2.98 -18.89
CA LYS A 2 28.59 2.90 -20.21
C LYS A 2 28.17 1.70 -21.09
N LYS A 3 27.99 0.49 -20.51
CA LYS A 3 27.54 -0.71 -21.26
C LYS A 3 26.11 -0.61 -21.81
N ILE A 4 25.20 0.09 -21.12
CA ILE A 4 23.82 0.30 -21.57
C ILE A 4 23.80 1.25 -22.76
N ILE A 5 24.59 2.32 -22.68
CA ILE A 5 24.72 3.32 -23.78
C ILE A 5 25.34 2.69 -25.03
N GLN A 6 26.35 1.82 -24.86
CA GLN A 6 26.95 1.10 -25.96
C GLN A 6 25.99 0.09 -26.61
N ARG A 7 25.22 -0.65 -25.79
CA ARG A 7 24.19 -1.58 -26.29
C ARG A 7 23.09 -0.85 -27.04
N PHE A 8 22.64 0.31 -26.54
CA PHE A 8 21.66 1.15 -27.22
C PHE A 8 22.21 1.71 -28.55
N LYS A 9 23.48 2.04 -28.63
CA LYS A 9 24.12 2.50 -29.89
C LYS A 9 24.16 1.42 -30.98
N GLN A 10 24.32 0.15 -30.61
CA GLN A 10 24.41 -1.00 -31.53
C GLN A 10 23.05 -1.60 -31.95
N MET A 11 21.93 -1.16 -31.34
CA MET A 11 20.60 -1.63 -31.70
C MET A 11 20.16 -1.14 -33.07
N SER A 12 19.34 -1.95 -33.76
CA SER A 12 18.69 -1.57 -35.04
C SER A 12 17.79 -0.34 -34.86
N LYS A 13 17.59 0.45 -35.90
CA LYS A 13 16.68 1.61 -35.86
C LYS A 13 15.27 1.22 -35.41
N LYS A 14 14.76 0.04 -35.82
CA LYS A 14 13.45 -0.47 -35.44
C LYS A 14 13.38 -0.79 -33.94
N GLU A 15 14.41 -1.40 -33.36
CA GLU A 15 14.48 -1.70 -31.91
C GLU A 15 14.57 -0.42 -31.07
N LYS A 16 15.35 0.57 -31.50
CA LYS A 16 15.43 1.89 -30.83
C LYS A 16 14.08 2.59 -30.79
N ILE A 17 13.36 2.61 -31.89
CA ILE A 17 12.03 3.19 -31.98
C ILE A 17 11.08 2.43 -31.03
N GLY A 18 11.12 1.09 -31.01
CA GLY A 18 10.32 0.28 -30.11
C GLY A 18 10.57 0.61 -28.63
N HIS A 19 11.83 0.72 -28.20
CA HIS A 19 12.16 1.12 -26.83
C HIS A 19 11.68 2.54 -26.50
N ILE A 20 11.85 3.50 -27.39
CA ILE A 20 11.36 4.87 -27.20
C ILE A 20 9.84 4.90 -27.08
N CYS A 21 9.12 4.15 -27.91
CA CYS A 21 7.66 4.05 -27.84
C CYS A 21 7.19 3.46 -26.50
N VAL A 22 7.84 2.39 -25.98
CA VAL A 22 7.43 1.79 -24.71
C VAL A 22 7.73 2.72 -23.52
N TYR A 23 8.92 3.32 -23.47
CA TYR A 23 9.21 4.30 -22.41
C TYR A 23 8.28 5.50 -22.48
N GLY A 24 8.00 5.99 -23.70
CA GLY A 24 7.01 7.05 -23.91
C GLY A 24 5.60 6.66 -23.43
N ALA A 25 5.17 5.44 -23.74
CA ALA A 25 3.89 4.91 -23.27
C ALA A 25 3.83 4.80 -21.73
N ILE A 26 4.91 4.35 -21.07
CA ILE A 26 4.98 4.28 -19.60
C ILE A 26 4.89 5.69 -18.99
N VAL A 27 5.62 6.66 -19.52
CA VAL A 27 5.57 8.06 -19.04
C VAL A 27 4.17 8.64 -19.24
N LEU A 28 3.57 8.45 -20.40
CA LEU A 28 2.22 8.91 -20.70
C LEU A 28 1.18 8.25 -19.78
N PHE A 29 1.36 6.96 -19.48
CA PHE A 29 0.53 6.24 -18.53
C PHE A 29 0.68 6.78 -17.09
N LEU A 30 1.90 7.10 -16.63
CA LEU A 30 2.12 7.73 -15.32
C LEU A 30 1.47 9.11 -15.22
N VAL A 31 1.53 9.90 -16.29
CA VAL A 31 0.84 11.19 -16.37
C VAL A 31 -0.68 10.99 -16.33
N PHE A 32 -1.20 10.00 -17.06
CA PHE A 32 -2.62 9.62 -16.99
C PHE A 32 -3.03 9.23 -15.54
N LEU A 33 -2.23 8.41 -14.85
CA LEU A 33 -2.49 8.04 -13.46
C LEU A 33 -2.55 9.27 -12.53
N TYR A 34 -1.68 10.24 -12.73
CA TYR A 34 -1.70 11.49 -11.97
C TYR A 34 -3.03 12.23 -12.15
N PHE A 35 -3.47 12.46 -13.39
CA PHE A 35 -4.74 13.13 -13.67
C PHE A 35 -5.95 12.30 -13.21
N PHE A 36 -5.90 10.99 -13.39
CA PHE A 36 -6.93 10.09 -12.92
C PHE A 36 -7.15 10.19 -11.40
N ASN A 37 -6.06 10.20 -10.63
CA ASN A 37 -6.13 10.32 -9.17
C ASN A 37 -6.62 11.68 -8.69
N THR A 38 -6.26 12.76 -9.37
CA THR A 38 -6.75 14.12 -9.00
C THR A 38 -8.23 14.31 -9.30
N SER A 39 -8.78 13.54 -10.24
CA SER A 39 -10.20 13.62 -10.63
C SER A 39 -11.12 12.80 -9.72
N ILE A 40 -10.58 11.89 -8.88
CA ILE A 40 -11.37 11.02 -8.03
C ILE A 40 -11.47 11.63 -6.62
N LYS A 41 -12.71 11.84 -6.17
CA LYS A 41 -12.97 12.12 -4.76
C LYS A 41 -12.74 10.82 -3.97
N LYS A 42 -11.66 10.76 -3.22
CA LYS A 42 -11.41 9.66 -2.28
C LYS A 42 -12.33 9.92 -1.08
N THR A 43 -13.16 8.95 -0.75
CA THR A 43 -13.87 8.97 0.52
C THR A 43 -12.82 8.86 1.63
N PRO A 44 -12.72 9.79 2.57
CA PRO A 44 -11.78 9.66 3.67
C PRO A 44 -12.08 8.36 4.41
N LEU A 45 -11.02 7.63 4.77
CA LEU A 45 -11.11 6.36 5.51
C LEU A 45 -11.72 6.55 6.90
N LEU A 46 -11.70 7.76 7.39
CA LEU A 46 -12.26 8.23 8.65
C LEU A 46 -12.87 9.61 8.37
N ASP A 47 -13.93 9.99 9.09
CA ASP A 47 -14.46 11.35 9.03
C ASP A 47 -13.32 12.32 9.29
N GLU A 48 -12.89 13.05 8.24
CA GLU A 48 -11.82 14.06 8.33
C GLU A 48 -12.19 15.18 9.31
N ASP A 49 -13.49 15.35 9.58
CA ASP A 49 -13.99 16.37 10.49
C ASP A 49 -13.82 16.00 11.97
N SER A 50 -13.49 14.73 12.30
CA SER A 50 -13.41 14.29 13.69
C SER A 50 -12.18 13.49 14.09
N ASN A 51 -11.41 12.89 13.15
CA ASN A 51 -10.28 12.00 13.48
C ASN A 51 -9.07 12.28 12.61
N GLU A 52 -7.94 12.69 13.21
CA GLU A 52 -6.65 12.87 12.55
C GLU A 52 -5.62 11.88 13.12
N PHE A 53 -4.90 11.14 12.25
CA PHE A 53 -3.76 10.32 12.66
C PHE A 53 -2.47 11.10 12.55
N VAL A 54 -1.79 11.28 13.67
CA VAL A 54 -0.57 12.07 13.76
C VAL A 54 0.59 11.27 14.34
N GLN A 55 1.79 11.58 13.87
CA GLN A 55 3.01 11.07 14.51
C GLN A 55 3.25 11.84 15.80
N ALA A 56 3.55 11.11 16.85
CA ALA A 56 3.86 11.69 18.16
C ALA A 56 5.05 10.98 18.83
N ARG A 57 5.59 11.59 19.87
CA ARG A 57 6.63 11.02 20.71
C ARG A 57 6.18 11.08 22.16
N VAL A 58 6.32 9.99 22.88
CA VAL A 58 6.07 9.94 24.31
C VAL A 58 7.11 10.77 25.05
N VAL A 59 6.65 11.77 25.78
CA VAL A 59 7.51 12.68 26.57
C VAL A 59 7.53 12.25 28.03
N GLU A 60 6.37 11.82 28.54
CA GLU A 60 6.20 11.48 29.95
C GLU A 60 5.15 10.38 30.10
N ILE A 61 5.32 9.52 31.09
CA ILE A 61 4.31 8.54 31.53
C ILE A 61 3.66 9.12 32.78
N VAL A 62 2.35 9.38 32.66
CA VAL A 62 1.57 9.97 33.76
C VAL A 62 1.06 8.88 34.69
N GLU A 63 0.51 7.81 34.11
CA GLU A 63 0.00 6.67 34.84
C GLU A 63 0.38 5.37 34.13
N GLU A 64 0.87 4.41 34.87
CA GLU A 64 1.33 3.13 34.37
C GLU A 64 0.78 2.01 35.24
N ASN A 65 0.03 1.10 34.60
CA ASN A 65 -0.46 -0.11 35.25
C ASN A 65 0.36 -1.30 34.76
N ARG A 66 1.19 -1.87 35.67
CA ARG A 66 1.96 -3.09 35.37
C ARG A 66 1.65 -4.17 36.40
N ASP A 67 1.63 -5.41 35.93
CA ASP A 67 1.56 -6.57 36.79
C ASP A 67 2.89 -6.85 37.50
N SER A 68 2.91 -7.87 38.41
CA SER A 68 4.11 -8.29 39.13
C SER A 68 5.22 -8.84 38.23
N GLU A 69 4.92 -9.16 36.96
CA GLU A 69 5.85 -9.66 35.96
C GLU A 69 6.36 -8.54 35.05
N GLY A 70 5.85 -7.30 35.22
CA GLY A 70 6.24 -6.13 34.45
C GLY A 70 5.50 -5.95 33.13
N ASN A 71 4.48 -6.75 32.85
CA ASN A 71 3.64 -6.58 31.68
C ASN A 71 2.63 -5.47 31.93
N GLN A 72 2.33 -4.69 30.89
CA GLN A 72 1.28 -3.67 30.96
C GLN A 72 -0.09 -4.34 31.13
N VAL A 73 -0.85 -3.88 32.10
CA VAL A 73 -2.20 -4.37 32.38
C VAL A 73 -3.18 -3.20 32.32
N GLY A 74 -4.07 -3.20 31.33
CA GLY A 74 -5.09 -2.18 31.20
C GLY A 74 -4.60 -0.89 30.54
N THR A 75 -5.01 0.23 31.06
CA THR A 75 -4.81 1.54 30.44
C THR A 75 -3.56 2.23 30.98
N GLN A 76 -2.74 2.77 30.10
CA GLN A 76 -1.62 3.65 30.40
C GLN A 76 -1.97 5.08 29.98
N ILE A 77 -1.64 6.08 30.78
CA ILE A 77 -1.82 7.50 30.44
C ILE A 77 -0.43 8.09 30.20
N VAL A 78 -0.24 8.67 29.02
CA VAL A 78 1.03 9.23 28.59
C VAL A 78 0.87 10.62 28.01
N ASN A 79 1.83 11.50 28.25
CA ASN A 79 1.96 12.76 27.57
C ASN A 79 2.77 12.56 26.28
N VAL A 80 2.23 13.00 25.14
CA VAL A 80 2.89 12.89 23.84
C VAL A 80 3.08 14.26 23.20
N GLU A 81 4.24 14.48 22.63
CA GLU A 81 4.53 15.63 21.75
C GLU A 81 4.13 15.27 20.32
N ILE A 82 3.23 16.04 19.73
CA ILE A 82 2.76 15.85 18.36
C ILE A 82 3.85 16.31 17.39
N LEU A 83 4.27 15.43 16.47
CA LEU A 83 5.35 15.69 15.50
C LEU A 83 4.83 16.07 14.11
N SER A 84 3.56 15.77 13.79
CA SER A 84 2.94 16.03 12.48
C SER A 84 1.51 16.52 12.63
N GLY A 85 0.90 17.00 11.54
CA GLY A 85 -0.50 17.42 11.52
C GLY A 85 -0.77 18.82 12.05
N THR A 86 -2.04 19.14 12.25
CA THR A 86 -2.55 20.47 12.62
C THR A 86 -2.03 20.93 13.98
N TYR A 87 -1.81 20.01 14.89
CA TYR A 87 -1.41 20.31 16.28
C TYR A 87 0.08 20.11 16.56
N LYS A 88 0.92 20.14 15.54
CA LYS A 88 2.37 19.94 15.66
C LYS A 88 3.01 20.82 16.74
N GLY A 89 3.83 20.19 17.60
CA GLY A 89 4.55 20.84 18.70
C GLY A 89 3.74 21.00 19.98
N LYS A 90 2.46 20.59 20.00
CA LYS A 90 1.67 20.56 21.25
C LYS A 90 1.94 19.27 22.01
N ILE A 91 1.91 19.36 23.33
CA ILE A 91 1.90 18.21 24.23
C ILE A 91 0.45 17.95 24.62
N VAL A 92 0.02 16.72 24.42
CA VAL A 92 -1.36 16.28 24.70
C VAL A 92 -1.29 15.03 25.55
N GLU A 93 -2.14 14.99 26.60
CA GLU A 93 -2.38 13.78 27.35
C GLU A 93 -3.15 12.79 26.49
N THR A 94 -2.71 11.55 26.45
CA THR A 94 -3.30 10.52 25.60
C THR A 94 -3.43 9.21 26.36
N THR A 95 -4.53 8.52 26.09
CA THR A 95 -4.80 7.20 26.63
C THR A 95 -4.22 6.14 25.71
N ASN A 96 -3.48 5.21 26.28
CA ASN A 96 -2.96 4.04 25.59
C ASN A 96 -3.63 2.78 26.19
N ILE A 97 -4.45 2.13 25.37
CA ILE A 97 -5.09 0.85 25.74
C ILE A 97 -4.30 -0.24 25.08
N ASP A 98 -3.57 -1.04 25.90
CA ASP A 98 -2.88 -2.21 25.37
C ASP A 98 -3.89 -3.32 25.10
N SER A 99 -4.18 -3.51 23.83
CA SER A 99 -5.04 -4.57 23.33
C SER A 99 -4.34 -5.32 22.20
N TYR A 100 -4.86 -6.50 21.83
CA TYR A 100 -4.30 -7.30 20.73
C TYR A 100 -4.25 -6.55 19.39
N LEU A 101 -5.06 -5.53 19.17
CA LEU A 101 -5.21 -4.81 17.93
C LEU A 101 -4.61 -3.39 17.97
N TYR A 102 -4.70 -2.73 19.12
CA TYR A 102 -4.34 -1.32 19.26
C TYR A 102 -3.46 -1.11 20.48
N GLY A 103 -2.64 -0.06 20.44
CA GLY A 103 -1.79 0.32 21.54
C GLY A 103 -0.31 -0.02 21.32
N ALA A 104 0.50 0.40 22.26
CA ALA A 104 1.93 0.20 22.29
C ALA A 104 2.43 0.17 23.74
N ASP A 105 3.41 -0.67 24.07
CA ASP A 105 4.13 -0.53 25.36
C ASP A 105 4.94 0.78 25.31
N CYS A 106 4.32 1.87 25.77
CA CYS A 106 4.89 3.21 25.65
C CYS A 106 5.95 3.42 26.74
N LYS A 107 7.16 3.82 26.28
CA LYS A 107 8.26 4.28 27.13
C LYS A 107 8.61 5.71 26.70
N VAL A 108 9.20 6.49 27.61
CA VAL A 108 9.67 7.84 27.27
C VAL A 108 10.60 7.78 26.06
N GLY A 109 10.31 8.59 25.03
CA GLY A 109 11.02 8.62 23.77
C GLY A 109 10.46 7.70 22.69
N THR A 110 9.49 6.81 22.99
CA THR A 110 8.84 5.95 21.98
C THR A 110 8.08 6.80 20.97
N LYS A 111 8.25 6.50 19.68
CA LYS A 111 7.47 7.10 18.60
C LYS A 111 6.22 6.29 18.36
N VAL A 112 5.08 6.97 18.36
CA VAL A 112 3.75 6.38 18.22
C VAL A 112 2.92 7.13 17.19
N ILE A 113 1.94 6.47 16.65
CA ILE A 113 0.84 7.08 15.91
C ILE A 113 -0.28 7.31 16.91
N VAL A 114 -0.78 8.53 16.97
CA VAL A 114 -1.88 8.93 17.84
C VAL A 114 -3.06 9.31 16.98
N GLN A 115 -4.22 8.81 17.33
CA GLN A 115 -5.50 9.22 16.79
C GLN A 115 -6.00 10.39 17.63
N LEU A 116 -6.15 11.53 16.98
CA LEU A 116 -6.77 12.73 17.56
C LEU A 116 -8.22 12.78 17.13
N SER A 117 -9.12 12.95 18.08
CA SER A 117 -10.56 13.15 17.82
C SER A 117 -10.95 14.50 18.42
N GLU A 118 -11.50 15.39 17.59
CA GLU A 118 -12.04 16.67 18.06
C GLU A 118 -13.54 16.54 18.24
N TYR A 119 -14.01 16.72 19.47
CA TYR A 119 -15.42 16.72 19.79
C TYR A 119 -15.73 17.93 20.67
N ASP A 120 -16.64 18.78 20.20
CA ASP A 120 -17.13 19.96 20.92
C ASP A 120 -16.02 20.90 21.43
N GLY A 121 -14.94 21.07 20.62
CA GLY A 121 -13.77 21.90 20.96
C GLY A 121 -12.79 21.27 21.95
N SER A 122 -13.02 20.04 22.38
CA SER A 122 -12.09 19.25 23.18
C SER A 122 -11.35 18.23 22.31
N ILE A 123 -10.03 18.13 22.50
CA ILE A 123 -9.20 17.16 21.78
C ILE A 123 -9.06 15.92 22.66
N SER A 124 -9.62 14.82 22.19
CA SER A 124 -9.37 13.49 22.74
C SER A 124 -8.26 12.81 21.94
N ALA A 125 -7.28 12.22 22.61
CA ALA A 125 -6.16 11.57 21.98
C ALA A 125 -6.03 10.13 22.47
N SER A 126 -5.81 9.18 21.56
CA SER A 126 -5.52 7.80 21.90
C SER A 126 -4.32 7.27 21.11
N VAL A 127 -3.47 6.47 21.76
CA VAL A 127 -2.36 5.80 21.07
C VAL A 127 -2.93 4.69 20.20
N TYR A 128 -2.65 4.78 18.88
CA TYR A 128 -3.12 3.78 17.93
C TYR A 128 -2.12 2.62 17.80
N ASN A 129 -0.83 2.93 17.56
CA ASN A 129 0.22 1.91 17.43
C ASN A 129 1.61 2.57 17.44
N TYR A 130 2.67 1.76 17.39
CA TYR A 130 4.03 2.25 17.18
C TYR A 130 4.18 2.94 15.81
N ASP A 131 4.94 4.05 15.76
CA ASP A 131 5.39 4.61 14.49
C ASP A 131 6.57 3.80 13.93
N ARG A 132 6.27 2.88 13.03
CA ARG A 132 7.23 2.02 12.34
C ARG A 132 7.64 2.56 10.97
N THR A 133 7.16 3.74 10.58
CA THR A 133 7.33 4.31 9.23
C THR A 133 8.78 4.31 8.77
N ASN A 134 9.70 4.83 9.59
CA ASN A 134 11.10 4.92 9.23
C ASN A 134 11.77 3.55 9.11
N ILE A 135 11.37 2.58 9.95
CA ILE A 135 11.91 1.21 9.92
C ILE A 135 11.42 0.50 8.65
N LEU A 136 10.13 0.65 8.32
CA LEU A 136 9.55 0.05 7.11
C LEU A 136 10.17 0.62 5.84
N ILE A 137 10.35 1.95 5.76
CA ILE A 137 11.04 2.60 4.64
C ILE A 137 12.49 2.09 4.54
N GLY A 138 13.19 1.97 5.67
CA GLY A 138 14.54 1.42 5.72
C GLY A 138 14.61 -0.04 5.23
N MET A 139 13.66 -0.88 5.62
CA MET A 139 13.54 -2.27 5.13
C MET A 139 13.33 -2.33 3.62
N VAL A 140 12.39 -1.53 3.09
CA VAL A 140 12.14 -1.48 1.65
C VAL A 140 13.36 -0.99 0.88
N ALA A 141 14.02 0.06 1.38
CA ALA A 141 15.24 0.59 0.78
C ALA A 141 16.37 -0.45 0.79
N LEU A 142 16.56 -1.15 1.91
CA LEU A 142 17.54 -2.23 2.04
C LEU A 142 17.23 -3.37 1.07
N PHE A 143 15.97 -3.79 0.97
CA PHE A 143 15.54 -4.83 0.03
C PHE A 143 15.86 -4.45 -1.42
N LEU A 144 15.47 -3.23 -1.85
CA LEU A 144 15.76 -2.75 -3.20
C LEU A 144 17.27 -2.64 -3.45
N PHE A 145 18.03 -2.20 -2.46
CA PHE A 145 19.49 -2.13 -2.54
C PHE A 145 20.12 -3.52 -2.74
N LEU A 146 19.73 -4.51 -1.95
CA LEU A 146 20.22 -5.90 -2.08
C LEU A 146 19.83 -6.50 -3.43
N LEU A 147 18.62 -6.23 -3.91
CA LEU A 147 18.15 -6.69 -5.22
C LEU A 147 19.02 -6.13 -6.35
N ILE A 148 19.38 -4.85 -6.28
CA ILE A 148 20.27 -4.20 -7.26
C ILE A 148 21.70 -4.71 -7.11
N LEU A 149 22.19 -4.89 -5.90
CA LEU A 149 23.56 -5.33 -5.61
C LEU A 149 23.81 -6.74 -6.15
N ILE A 150 22.88 -7.67 -5.89
CA ILE A 150 22.99 -9.07 -6.33
C ILE A 150 22.67 -9.19 -7.82
N GLY A 151 21.55 -8.61 -8.25
CA GLY A 151 21.04 -8.75 -9.62
C GLY A 151 21.71 -7.82 -10.64
N LYS A 152 22.49 -6.84 -10.18
CA LYS A 152 23.16 -5.84 -11.03
C LYS A 152 22.13 -5.17 -11.99
N GLN A 153 22.38 -5.26 -13.30
CA GLN A 153 21.49 -4.68 -14.32
C GLN A 153 20.09 -5.32 -14.34
N LYS A 154 20.02 -6.64 -14.16
CA LYS A 154 18.74 -7.35 -14.07
C LYS A 154 18.01 -7.02 -12.77
N GLY A 155 18.76 -6.86 -11.67
CA GLY A 155 18.19 -6.41 -10.39
C GLY A 155 17.60 -5.01 -10.49
N LEU A 156 18.25 -4.07 -11.19
CA LEU A 156 17.71 -2.73 -11.41
C LEU A 156 16.40 -2.78 -12.22
N THR A 157 16.34 -3.54 -13.29
CA THR A 157 15.11 -3.68 -14.08
C THR A 157 13.97 -4.33 -13.30
N SER A 158 14.29 -5.31 -12.45
CA SER A 158 13.32 -5.94 -11.54
C SER A 158 12.82 -4.97 -10.47
N ALA A 159 13.73 -4.17 -9.88
CA ALA A 159 13.36 -3.13 -8.91
C ALA A 159 12.43 -2.09 -9.53
N LEU A 160 12.71 -1.63 -10.76
CA LEU A 160 11.83 -0.71 -11.48
C LEU A 160 10.47 -1.33 -11.77
N GLY A 161 10.41 -2.61 -12.14
CA GLY A 161 9.16 -3.35 -12.31
C GLY A 161 8.36 -3.43 -11.03
N LEU A 162 9.01 -3.72 -9.90
CA LEU A 162 8.37 -3.77 -8.60
C LEU A 162 7.78 -2.42 -8.19
N VAL A 163 8.56 -1.33 -8.31
CA VAL A 163 8.08 0.03 -8.04
C VAL A 163 6.91 0.38 -8.95
N PHE A 164 6.97 0.03 -10.23
CA PHE A 164 5.86 0.23 -11.16
C PHE A 164 4.60 -0.52 -10.72
N THR A 165 4.74 -1.75 -10.21
CA THR A 165 3.61 -2.53 -9.67
C THR A 165 2.97 -1.82 -8.48
N PHE A 166 3.76 -1.34 -7.52
CA PHE A 166 3.23 -0.57 -6.39
C PHE A 166 2.51 0.71 -6.84
N ILE A 167 3.07 1.42 -7.83
CA ILE A 167 2.40 2.59 -8.41
C ILE A 167 1.06 2.20 -9.02
N CYS A 168 0.98 1.10 -9.76
CA CYS A 168 -0.28 0.63 -10.34
C CYS A 168 -1.29 0.21 -9.27
N ILE A 169 -0.85 -0.43 -8.17
CA ILE A 169 -1.76 -0.80 -7.08
C ILE A 169 -2.31 0.45 -6.39
N ILE A 170 -1.44 1.39 -6.01
CA ILE A 170 -1.84 2.56 -5.22
C ILE A 170 -2.62 3.57 -6.08
N PHE A 171 -2.20 3.81 -7.32
CA PHE A 171 -2.72 4.90 -8.16
C PHE A 171 -3.69 4.44 -9.28
N LEU A 172 -3.86 3.14 -9.50
CA LEU A 172 -4.84 2.62 -10.45
C LEU A 172 -5.86 1.72 -9.76
N TYR A 173 -5.40 0.63 -9.10
CA TYR A 173 -6.28 -0.37 -8.51
C TYR A 173 -7.18 0.21 -7.42
N ILE A 174 -6.60 0.83 -6.40
CA ILE A 174 -7.35 1.42 -5.28
C ILE A 174 -8.35 2.49 -5.77
N PRO A 175 -7.96 3.48 -6.59
CA PRO A 175 -8.91 4.48 -7.10
C PRO A 175 -10.03 3.90 -7.97
N MET A 176 -9.76 2.85 -8.76
CA MET A 176 -10.83 2.18 -9.52
C MET A 176 -11.90 1.59 -8.59
N MET A 177 -11.52 1.05 -7.45
CA MET A 177 -12.47 0.54 -6.45
C MET A 177 -13.32 1.65 -5.84
N TYR A 178 -12.74 2.83 -5.55
CA TYR A 178 -13.48 3.99 -5.05
C TYR A 178 -14.57 4.49 -6.03
N ILE A 179 -14.35 4.32 -7.33
CA ILE A 179 -15.34 4.68 -8.36
C ILE A 179 -16.45 3.60 -8.47
N GLY A 180 -16.26 2.43 -7.83
CA GLY A 180 -17.22 1.33 -7.85
C GLY A 180 -16.99 0.32 -8.97
N PHE A 181 -15.78 0.29 -9.57
CA PHE A 181 -15.41 -0.82 -10.44
C PHE A 181 -15.28 -2.11 -9.63
N SER A 182 -15.67 -3.24 -10.23
CA SER A 182 -15.50 -4.54 -9.61
C SER A 182 -14.00 -4.77 -9.29
N PRO A 183 -13.65 -5.12 -8.05
CA PRO A 183 -12.27 -5.36 -7.64
C PRO A 183 -11.59 -6.43 -8.50
N PHE A 184 -12.33 -7.46 -8.88
CA PHE A 184 -11.83 -8.53 -9.74
C PHE A 184 -11.37 -8.02 -11.12
N PHE A 185 -12.20 -7.27 -11.84
CA PHE A 185 -11.82 -6.71 -13.15
C PHE A 185 -10.68 -5.70 -13.04
N SER A 186 -10.68 -4.91 -11.97
CA SER A 186 -9.61 -3.96 -11.68
C SER A 186 -8.28 -4.68 -11.45
N ALA A 187 -8.27 -5.79 -10.69
CA ALA A 187 -7.10 -6.62 -10.45
C ALA A 187 -6.57 -7.25 -11.76
N VAL A 188 -7.43 -7.87 -12.56
CA VAL A 188 -7.03 -8.46 -13.84
C VAL A 188 -6.38 -7.41 -14.74
N LEU A 189 -6.96 -6.21 -14.84
CA LEU A 189 -6.41 -5.12 -15.63
C LEU A 189 -5.02 -4.70 -15.13
N VAL A 190 -4.86 -4.52 -13.82
CA VAL A 190 -3.58 -4.16 -13.21
C VAL A 190 -2.53 -5.24 -13.44
N VAL A 191 -2.89 -6.52 -13.25
CA VAL A 191 -1.97 -7.65 -13.49
C VAL A 191 -1.53 -7.72 -14.95
N ILE A 192 -2.44 -7.51 -15.90
CA ILE A 192 -2.09 -7.46 -17.33
C ILE A 192 -1.09 -6.35 -17.59
N LEU A 193 -1.36 -5.12 -17.12
CA LEU A 193 -0.49 -3.95 -17.32
C LEU A 193 0.89 -4.16 -16.69
N THR A 194 0.93 -4.59 -15.44
CA THR A 194 2.19 -4.82 -14.71
C THR A 194 3.00 -5.94 -15.34
N THR A 195 2.36 -7.05 -15.73
CA THR A 195 3.02 -8.15 -16.42
C THR A 195 3.65 -7.71 -17.74
N MET A 196 2.93 -6.93 -18.56
CA MET A 196 3.46 -6.42 -19.82
C MET A 196 4.73 -5.59 -19.59
N VAL A 197 4.71 -4.67 -18.61
CA VAL A 197 5.83 -3.79 -18.32
C VAL A 197 7.01 -4.56 -17.70
N ILE A 198 6.76 -5.43 -16.73
CA ILE A 198 7.80 -6.22 -16.06
C ILE A 198 8.48 -7.17 -17.06
N MET A 199 7.71 -7.92 -17.84
CA MET A 199 8.26 -8.84 -18.82
C MET A 199 9.04 -8.11 -19.90
N TYR A 200 8.59 -6.92 -20.30
CA TYR A 200 9.36 -6.06 -21.20
C TYR A 200 10.68 -5.59 -20.56
N PHE A 201 10.70 -5.19 -19.30
CA PHE A 201 11.92 -4.77 -18.62
C PHE A 201 12.95 -5.89 -18.48
N ILE A 202 12.50 -7.13 -18.26
CA ILE A 202 13.38 -8.28 -18.07
C ILE A 202 13.83 -8.87 -19.40
N GLY A 203 12.90 -9.09 -20.33
CA GLY A 203 13.12 -9.85 -21.58
C GLY A 203 13.27 -9.00 -22.84
N GLY A 204 12.93 -7.71 -22.79
CA GLY A 204 12.87 -6.83 -23.95
C GLY A 204 11.81 -7.28 -24.97
N PHE A 205 11.95 -6.82 -26.22
CA PHE A 205 11.12 -7.28 -27.34
C PHE A 205 11.64 -8.65 -27.86
N SER A 206 10.96 -9.73 -27.46
CA SER A 206 11.27 -11.08 -27.96
C SER A 206 10.00 -11.92 -28.05
N MET A 207 10.00 -12.94 -28.92
CA MET A 207 8.88 -13.88 -29.00
C MET A 207 8.71 -14.66 -27.67
N LYS A 208 9.79 -14.90 -26.94
CA LYS A 208 9.71 -15.48 -25.59
C LYS A 208 8.94 -14.61 -24.63
N THR A 209 9.23 -13.30 -24.62
CA THR A 209 8.52 -12.31 -23.79
C THR A 209 7.03 -12.27 -24.13
N LEU A 210 6.69 -12.27 -25.41
CA LEU A 210 5.29 -12.27 -25.87
C LEU A 210 4.55 -13.53 -25.40
N CYS A 211 5.14 -14.72 -25.58
CA CYS A 211 4.54 -15.97 -25.11
C CYS A 211 4.38 -15.99 -23.58
N SER A 212 5.35 -15.47 -22.83
CA SER A 212 5.26 -15.35 -21.37
C SER A 212 4.12 -14.43 -20.95
N ILE A 213 3.97 -13.27 -21.60
CA ILE A 213 2.87 -12.34 -21.33
C ILE A 213 1.53 -13.01 -21.58
N LEU A 214 1.35 -13.64 -22.74
CA LEU A 214 0.10 -14.33 -23.09
C LEU A 214 -0.19 -15.47 -22.11
N GLY A 215 0.80 -16.29 -21.77
CA GLY A 215 0.65 -17.38 -20.81
C GLY A 215 0.23 -16.90 -19.43
N THR A 216 0.85 -15.82 -18.93
CA THR A 216 0.49 -15.22 -17.65
C THR A 216 -0.95 -14.65 -17.67
N ILE A 217 -1.31 -13.92 -18.73
CA ILE A 217 -2.67 -13.36 -18.86
C ILE A 217 -3.73 -14.46 -18.84
N VAL A 218 -3.52 -15.51 -19.63
CA VAL A 218 -4.44 -16.66 -19.67
C VAL A 218 -4.52 -17.35 -18.31
N GLY A 219 -3.35 -17.56 -17.66
CA GLY A 219 -3.27 -18.15 -16.31
C GLY A 219 -4.05 -17.35 -15.28
N VAL A 220 -3.88 -16.02 -15.27
CA VAL A 220 -4.57 -15.11 -14.35
C VAL A 220 -6.09 -15.11 -14.58
N VAL A 221 -6.52 -15.08 -15.84
CA VAL A 221 -7.96 -15.15 -16.16
C VAL A 221 -8.57 -16.47 -15.69
N ILE A 222 -7.90 -17.59 -15.96
CA ILE A 222 -8.35 -18.92 -15.51
C ILE A 222 -8.38 -18.97 -13.97
N ALA A 223 -7.31 -18.56 -13.29
CA ALA A 223 -7.25 -18.53 -11.83
C ALA A 223 -8.38 -17.66 -11.23
N GLY A 224 -8.65 -16.51 -11.84
CA GLY A 224 -9.71 -15.62 -11.41
C GLY A 224 -11.12 -16.22 -11.57
N VAL A 225 -11.38 -16.91 -12.69
CA VAL A 225 -12.64 -17.63 -12.88
C VAL A 225 -12.81 -18.71 -11.81
N PHE A 226 -11.78 -19.53 -11.58
CA PHE A 226 -11.82 -20.54 -10.52
C PHE A 226 -12.01 -19.93 -9.13
N ALA A 227 -11.28 -18.86 -8.79
CA ALA A 227 -11.45 -18.17 -7.52
C ALA A 227 -12.88 -17.66 -7.33
N SER A 228 -13.49 -17.07 -8.35
CA SER A 228 -14.88 -16.60 -8.31
C SER A 228 -15.88 -17.74 -8.11
N VAL A 229 -15.72 -18.85 -8.85
CA VAL A 229 -16.62 -20.01 -8.76
C VAL A 229 -16.50 -20.69 -7.39
N PHE A 230 -15.29 -21.04 -6.97
CA PHE A 230 -15.07 -21.73 -5.68
C PHE A 230 -15.36 -20.81 -4.50
N GLY A 231 -15.06 -19.51 -4.60
CA GLY A 231 -15.42 -18.54 -3.58
C GLY A 231 -16.91 -18.43 -3.35
N ALA A 232 -17.70 -18.39 -4.45
CA ALA A 232 -19.16 -18.41 -4.37
C ALA A 232 -19.69 -19.74 -3.80
N MET A 233 -19.13 -20.88 -4.22
CA MET A 233 -19.52 -22.19 -3.69
C MET A 233 -19.18 -22.37 -2.20
N SER A 234 -18.10 -21.79 -1.74
CA SER A 234 -17.63 -21.86 -0.34
C SER A 234 -18.25 -20.80 0.56
N ASN A 235 -19.16 -19.96 0.04
CA ASN A 235 -19.77 -18.83 0.77
C ASN A 235 -18.73 -17.91 1.44
N ILE A 236 -17.57 -17.74 0.82
CA ILE A 236 -16.56 -16.82 1.31
C ILE A 236 -17.03 -15.39 1.00
N ASN A 237 -17.39 -14.65 2.04
CA ASN A 237 -17.96 -13.30 1.91
C ASN A 237 -17.03 -12.18 2.37
N GLY A 238 -15.79 -12.49 2.76
CA GLY A 238 -14.79 -11.50 3.18
C GLY A 238 -15.05 -10.89 4.57
N PHE A 239 -16.14 -11.27 5.25
CA PHE A 239 -16.48 -10.71 6.55
C PHE A 239 -15.72 -11.32 7.76
N ASN A 240 -14.89 -12.34 7.52
CA ASN A 240 -14.09 -13.02 8.56
C ASN A 240 -12.60 -12.64 8.50
N VAL A 241 -12.30 -11.40 8.07
CA VAL A 241 -10.94 -10.87 7.98
C VAL A 241 -10.69 -9.95 9.18
N GLU A 242 -9.46 -9.91 9.67
CA GLU A 242 -9.03 -8.90 10.65
C GLU A 242 -9.31 -7.48 10.10
N ASP A 243 -9.62 -6.54 10.99
CA ASP A 243 -10.01 -5.16 10.64
C ASP A 243 -11.31 -5.03 9.82
N ILE A 244 -12.21 -6.00 9.92
CA ILE A 244 -13.49 -5.99 9.21
C ILE A 244 -14.31 -4.73 9.48
N GLU A 245 -14.24 -4.17 10.70
CA GLU A 245 -14.97 -2.94 11.07
C GLU A 245 -14.57 -1.76 10.19
N THR A 246 -13.27 -1.59 9.95
CA THR A 246 -12.73 -0.57 9.05
C THR A 246 -13.20 -0.82 7.60
N LEU A 247 -13.19 -2.07 7.14
CA LEU A 247 -13.66 -2.43 5.81
C LEU A 247 -15.17 -2.22 5.64
N ILE A 248 -15.97 -2.51 6.66
CA ILE A 248 -17.42 -2.26 6.66
C ILE A 248 -17.69 -0.75 6.60
N TYR A 249 -16.98 0.04 7.41
CA TYR A 249 -17.12 1.50 7.40
C TYR A 249 -16.81 2.09 6.02
N ILE A 250 -15.71 1.66 5.40
CA ILE A 250 -15.35 2.06 4.03
C ILE A 250 -16.41 1.59 3.02
N GLY A 251 -16.91 0.36 3.17
CA GLY A 251 -17.91 -0.23 2.29
C GLY A 251 -19.26 0.47 2.38
N GLN A 252 -19.66 0.97 3.56
CA GLN A 252 -20.88 1.74 3.75
C GLN A 252 -20.80 3.14 3.12
N ASN A 253 -19.64 3.77 3.18
CA ASN A 253 -19.39 5.11 2.66
C ASN A 253 -18.90 5.14 1.21
N SER A 254 -18.54 3.98 0.65
CA SER A 254 -18.12 3.81 -0.73
C SER A 254 -18.85 2.63 -1.38
N LYS A 255 -18.84 2.56 -2.70
CA LYS A 255 -19.41 1.42 -3.45
C LYS A 255 -18.47 0.19 -3.47
N LEU A 256 -17.75 -0.05 -2.38
CA LEU A 256 -16.71 -1.07 -2.30
C LEU A 256 -17.33 -2.47 -2.10
N ASP A 257 -16.97 -3.39 -2.98
CA ASP A 257 -17.30 -4.82 -2.84
C ASP A 257 -16.22 -5.53 -2.02
N ILE A 258 -16.52 -5.81 -0.73
CA ILE A 258 -15.59 -6.41 0.23
C ILE A 258 -15.20 -7.83 -0.19
N SER A 259 -16.16 -8.63 -0.68
CA SER A 259 -15.90 -10.00 -1.16
C SER A 259 -14.98 -9.99 -2.38
N GLY A 260 -15.27 -9.11 -3.32
CA GLY A 260 -14.44 -8.91 -4.50
C GLY A 260 -13.04 -8.42 -4.15
N LEU A 261 -12.89 -7.59 -3.11
CA LEU A 261 -11.60 -7.12 -2.62
C LEU A 261 -10.71 -8.28 -2.16
N LEU A 262 -11.25 -9.20 -1.36
CA LEU A 262 -10.51 -10.37 -0.87
C LEU A 262 -10.00 -11.25 -2.03
N PHE A 263 -10.88 -11.59 -2.98
CA PHE A 263 -10.51 -12.41 -4.14
C PHE A 263 -9.51 -11.72 -5.06
N SER A 264 -9.65 -10.41 -5.22
CA SER A 264 -8.72 -9.63 -6.04
C SER A 264 -7.35 -9.48 -5.39
N GLY A 265 -7.29 -9.39 -4.05
CA GLY A 265 -6.05 -9.40 -3.29
C GLY A 265 -5.25 -10.69 -3.51
N ILE A 266 -5.92 -11.85 -3.44
CA ILE A 266 -5.31 -13.16 -3.73
C ILE A 266 -4.82 -13.25 -5.19
N LEU A 267 -5.53 -12.61 -6.13
CA LEU A 267 -5.18 -12.63 -7.54
C LEU A 267 -3.94 -11.75 -7.85
N ILE A 268 -3.76 -10.65 -7.12
CA ILE A 268 -2.63 -9.73 -7.31
C ILE A 268 -1.36 -10.27 -6.65
N ALA A 269 -1.47 -10.99 -5.54
CA ALA A 269 -0.36 -11.62 -4.84
C ALA A 269 0.29 -12.75 -5.63
#